data_c857a65e87162a6229ffcde233cc6c30
#
_entry.id   c857a65e87162a6229ffcde233cc6c30
#
_cell.length_a   1.000
_cell.length_b   1.000
_cell.length_c   1.000
_cell.angle_alpha   90.00
_cell.angle_beta   90.00
_cell.angle_gamma   90.00
#
_symmetry.space_group_name_H-M   'P 1'
#
loop_
_entity.id
_entity.type
_entity.pdbx_description
1 polymer ?
#
loop_
_entity_poly.entity_id
_entity_poly.type
_entity_poly.pdbx_seq_one_letter_code
_entity_poly.pdbx_strand_id
1 'polypeptide(L)'
;MANLRELKKEIDYRLEEVVFDCDMAIAFQPSKEQEIFELMQKAVALRNELIAKVSNPTEPHNKSLVRKYYAALRAEMVGEFEKLFEK
;
A
#
# COMPACT_ATOMS: atom_id res chain seq x y z
N MET A 1 -16.11 -11.12 -4.46
CA MET A 1 -14.95 -11.51 -5.28
C MET A 1 -14.02 -10.32 -5.46
N ALA A 2 -12.78 -10.45 -4.99
CA ALA A 2 -11.80 -9.38 -5.14
C ALA A 2 -11.36 -9.32 -6.60
N ASN A 3 -11.58 -8.18 -7.26
CA ASN A 3 -11.11 -7.96 -8.61
C ASN A 3 -9.98 -6.93 -8.61
N LEU A 4 -9.34 -6.78 -9.76
CA LEU A 4 -8.21 -5.87 -9.95
C LEU A 4 -8.53 -4.45 -9.49
N ARG A 5 -9.71 -3.95 -9.86
CA ARG A 5 -10.14 -2.58 -9.55
C ARG A 5 -10.29 -2.38 -8.04
N GLU A 6 -10.91 -3.34 -7.37
CA GLU A 6 -11.11 -3.26 -5.92
C GLU A 6 -9.80 -3.29 -5.16
N LEU A 7 -8.88 -4.16 -5.58
CA LEU A 7 -7.57 -4.26 -4.93
C LEU A 7 -6.78 -2.97 -5.10
N LYS A 8 -6.80 -2.37 -6.30
CA LYS A 8 -6.14 -1.08 -6.53
C LYS A 8 -6.74 0.02 -5.66
N LYS A 9 -8.07 0.03 -5.51
CA LYS A 9 -8.74 1.00 -4.63
C LYS A 9 -8.33 0.82 -3.18
N GLU A 10 -8.21 -0.41 -2.71
CA GLU A 10 -7.77 -0.67 -1.34
C GLU A 10 -6.36 -0.15 -1.10
N ILE A 11 -5.47 -0.35 -2.07
CA ILE A 11 -4.10 0.14 -1.98
C ILE A 11 -4.10 1.67 -1.89
N ASP A 12 -4.88 2.33 -2.74
CA ASP A 12 -4.98 3.80 -2.72
C ASP A 12 -5.60 4.31 -1.42
N TYR A 13 -6.60 3.64 -0.88
CA TYR A 13 -7.18 4.00 0.42
C TYR A 13 -6.16 3.90 1.55
N ARG A 14 -5.34 2.85 1.54
CA ARG A 14 -4.28 2.71 2.55
C ARG A 14 -3.27 3.85 2.44
N LEU A 15 -2.90 4.22 1.21
CA LEU A 15 -2.00 5.34 1.00
C LEU A 15 -2.61 6.64 1.51
N GLU A 16 -3.89 6.89 1.22
CA GLU A 16 -4.58 8.09 1.69
C GLU A 16 -4.59 8.18 3.22
N GLU A 17 -4.82 7.06 3.89
CA GLU A 17 -4.77 7.01 5.36
C GLU A 17 -3.38 7.39 5.88
N VAL A 18 -2.33 6.86 5.26
CA VAL A 18 -0.96 7.17 5.64
C VAL A 18 -0.67 8.65 5.45
N VAL A 19 -1.04 9.20 4.30
CA VAL A 19 -0.82 10.63 3.99
C VAL A 19 -1.56 11.50 4.99
N PHE A 20 -2.82 11.17 5.28
CA PHE A 20 -3.61 11.93 6.25
C PHE A 20 -2.96 11.90 7.63
N ASP A 21 -2.56 10.72 8.10
CA ASP A 21 -1.92 10.57 9.41
C ASP A 21 -0.59 11.32 9.47
N CYS A 22 0.17 11.30 8.36
CA CYS A 22 1.43 12.03 8.28
C CYS A 22 1.21 13.54 8.33
N ASP A 23 0.20 14.04 7.61
CA ASP A 23 -0.13 15.47 7.64
C ASP A 23 -0.51 15.91 9.05
N MET A 24 -1.32 15.10 9.75
CA MET A 24 -1.68 15.40 11.13
C MET A 24 -0.46 15.37 12.05
N ALA A 25 0.43 14.39 11.85
CA ALA A 25 1.64 14.27 12.67
C ALA A 25 2.56 15.47 12.48
N ILE A 26 2.71 15.98 11.25
CA ILE A 26 3.50 17.18 10.98
C ILE A 26 2.89 18.38 11.71
N ALA A 27 1.56 18.50 11.67
CA ALA A 27 0.86 19.61 12.33
C ALA A 27 1.11 19.61 13.84
N PHE A 28 1.13 18.41 14.47
CA PHE A 28 1.35 18.31 15.92
C PHE A 28 2.81 18.29 16.31
N GLN A 29 3.69 17.82 15.45
CA GLN A 29 5.13 17.71 15.73
C GLN A 29 5.95 18.19 14.53
N PRO A 30 5.99 19.52 14.29
CA PRO A 30 6.74 20.05 13.13
C PRO A 30 8.24 19.71 13.15
N SER A 31 8.80 19.48 14.33
CA SER A 31 10.22 19.11 14.45
C SER A 31 10.55 17.75 13.85
N LYS A 32 9.54 16.91 13.60
CA LYS A 32 9.72 15.60 12.99
C LYS A 32 9.33 15.56 11.52
N GLU A 33 9.14 16.71 10.91
CA GLU A 33 8.72 16.83 9.53
C GLU A 33 9.56 16.00 8.56
N GLN A 34 10.88 16.04 8.72
CA GLN A 34 11.78 15.30 7.84
C GLN A 34 11.56 13.79 7.93
N GLU A 35 11.45 13.26 9.14
CA GLU A 35 11.21 11.82 9.35
C GLU A 35 9.85 11.40 8.77
N ILE A 36 8.85 12.25 8.93
CA ILE A 36 7.50 11.98 8.44
C ILE A 36 7.47 12.02 6.92
N PHE A 37 8.19 12.96 6.30
CA PHE A 37 8.32 13.00 4.85
C PHE A 37 8.95 11.74 4.30
N GLU A 38 9.98 11.21 4.95
CA GLU A 38 10.60 9.96 4.54
C GLU A 38 9.60 8.80 4.60
N LEU A 39 8.76 8.78 5.63
CA LEU A 39 7.71 7.78 5.76
C LEU A 39 6.71 7.89 4.60
N MET A 40 6.29 9.10 4.25
CA MET A 40 5.38 9.34 3.13
C MET A 40 6.00 8.85 1.81
N GLN A 41 7.29 9.11 1.59
CA GLN A 41 7.97 8.64 0.39
C GLN A 41 8.01 7.12 0.31
N LYS A 42 8.24 6.45 1.44
CA LYS A 42 8.20 4.99 1.52
C LYS A 42 6.80 4.46 1.21
N ALA A 43 5.77 5.14 1.70
CA ALA A 43 4.38 4.75 1.44
C ALA A 43 4.05 4.85 -0.05
N VAL A 44 4.47 5.93 -0.71
CA VAL A 44 4.25 6.11 -2.15
C VAL A 44 5.00 5.06 -2.95
N ALA A 45 6.25 4.78 -2.58
CA ALA A 45 7.05 3.74 -3.26
C ALA A 45 6.39 2.36 -3.10
N LEU A 46 5.88 2.05 -1.90
CA LEU A 46 5.17 0.81 -1.66
C LEU A 46 3.89 0.71 -2.50
N ARG A 47 3.12 1.80 -2.55
CA ARG A 47 1.92 1.87 -3.40
C ARG A 47 2.27 1.54 -4.85
N ASN A 48 3.30 2.17 -5.39
CA ASN A 48 3.70 1.98 -6.78
C ASN A 48 4.15 0.53 -7.04
N GLU A 49 4.88 -0.07 -6.11
CA GLU A 49 5.30 -1.46 -6.20
C GLU A 49 4.09 -2.41 -6.19
N LEU A 50 3.15 -2.19 -5.28
CA LEU A 50 1.96 -3.02 -5.18
C LEU A 50 1.07 -2.90 -6.42
N ILE A 51 0.89 -1.69 -6.95
CA ILE A 51 0.10 -1.48 -8.16
C ILE A 51 0.75 -2.20 -9.36
N ALA A 52 2.08 -2.16 -9.45
CA ALA A 52 2.79 -2.89 -10.50
C ALA A 52 2.55 -4.39 -10.39
N LYS A 53 2.58 -4.94 -9.18
CA LYS A 53 2.31 -6.37 -8.96
C LYS A 53 0.87 -6.74 -9.30
N VAL A 54 -0.09 -5.88 -8.96
CA VAL A 54 -1.50 -6.11 -9.29
C VAL A 54 -1.70 -6.15 -10.80
N SER A 55 -0.99 -5.30 -11.53
CA SER A 55 -1.12 -5.18 -12.98
C SER A 55 -0.44 -6.31 -13.75
N ASN A 56 0.48 -7.05 -13.11
CA ASN A 56 1.30 -8.07 -13.78
C ASN A 56 1.28 -9.40 -13.02
N PRO A 57 0.14 -10.11 -13.00
CA PRO A 57 0.08 -11.44 -12.36
C PRO A 57 0.94 -12.44 -13.13
N THR A 58 1.49 -13.40 -12.40
CA THR A 58 2.44 -14.38 -12.97
C THR A 58 1.83 -15.24 -14.07
N GLU A 59 0.59 -15.70 -13.89
CA GLU A 59 -0.10 -16.53 -14.87
C GLU A 59 -1.51 -16.00 -15.10
N PRO A 60 -1.66 -14.98 -15.97
CA PRO A 60 -2.95 -14.28 -16.11
C PRO A 60 -4.07 -15.14 -16.71
N HIS A 61 -3.74 -16.26 -17.35
CA HIS A 61 -4.75 -17.13 -17.96
C HIS A 61 -5.33 -18.16 -17.01
N ASN A 62 -4.73 -18.36 -15.86
CA ASN A 62 -5.22 -19.33 -14.87
C ASN A 62 -5.97 -18.59 -13.76
N LYS A 63 -7.30 -18.64 -13.80
CA LYS A 63 -8.15 -17.92 -12.85
C LYS A 63 -7.90 -18.30 -11.40
N SER A 64 -7.63 -19.57 -11.13
CA SER A 64 -7.35 -20.06 -9.78
C SER A 64 -6.05 -19.47 -9.23
N LEU A 65 -4.99 -19.48 -10.04
CA LEU A 65 -3.70 -18.91 -9.64
C LEU A 65 -3.76 -17.40 -9.50
N VAL A 66 -4.49 -16.72 -10.37
CA VAL A 66 -4.67 -15.26 -10.29
C VAL A 66 -5.38 -14.90 -8.99
N ARG A 67 -6.41 -15.65 -8.62
CA ARG A 67 -7.14 -15.43 -7.37
C ARG A 67 -6.23 -15.60 -6.15
N LYS A 68 -5.41 -16.66 -6.14
CA LYS A 68 -4.44 -16.89 -5.06
C LYS A 68 -3.39 -15.78 -5.01
N TYR A 69 -2.93 -15.34 -6.19
CA TYR A 69 -1.97 -14.26 -6.30
C TYR A 69 -2.51 -12.97 -5.68
N TYR A 70 -3.74 -12.61 -6.00
CA TYR A 70 -4.36 -11.39 -5.45
C TYR A 70 -4.63 -11.51 -3.96
N ALA A 71 -4.99 -12.68 -3.47
CA ALA A 71 -5.15 -12.89 -2.03
C ALA A 71 -3.81 -12.71 -1.30
N ALA A 72 -2.73 -13.24 -1.87
CA ALA A 72 -1.39 -13.08 -1.31
C ALA A 72 -0.95 -11.61 -1.34
N LEU A 73 -1.25 -10.89 -2.44
CA LEU A 73 -0.95 -9.46 -2.54
C LEU A 73 -1.70 -8.63 -1.51
N ARG A 74 -2.96 -8.98 -1.26
CA ARG A 74 -3.75 -8.27 -0.24
C ARG A 74 -3.13 -8.45 1.15
N ALA A 75 -2.71 -9.67 1.48
CA ALA A 75 -2.05 -9.94 2.75
C ALA A 75 -0.72 -9.19 2.84
N GLU A 76 0.06 -9.18 1.76
CA GLU A 76 1.32 -8.44 1.67
C GLU A 76 1.08 -6.95 1.87
N MET A 77 0.06 -6.40 1.21
CA MET A 77 -0.30 -4.99 1.32
C MET A 77 -0.58 -4.61 2.77
N VAL A 78 -1.43 -5.37 3.45
CA VAL A 78 -1.77 -5.07 4.85
C VAL A 78 -0.52 -5.13 5.72
N GLY A 79 0.28 -6.18 5.57
CA GLY A 79 1.50 -6.36 6.36
C GLY A 79 2.52 -5.26 6.12
N GLU A 80 2.76 -4.87 4.85
CA GLU A 80 3.74 -3.84 4.52
C GLU A 80 3.31 -2.45 4.99
N PHE A 81 2.02 -2.11 4.87
CA PHE A 81 1.53 -0.84 5.39
C PHE A 81 1.60 -0.79 6.92
N GLU A 82 1.34 -1.90 7.60
CA GLU A 82 1.50 -1.96 9.05
C GLU A 82 2.95 -1.75 9.46
N LYS A 83 3.90 -2.31 8.71
CA LYS A 83 5.34 -2.15 9.00
C LYS A 83 5.80 -0.69 8.91
N LEU A 84 5.16 0.13 8.09
CA LEU A 84 5.52 1.54 7.98
C LEU A 84 5.33 2.28 9.30
N PHE A 85 4.42 1.84 10.15
CA PHE A 85 4.12 2.46 11.43
C PHE A 85 4.88 1.82 12.59
N GLU A 86 5.58 0.72 12.36
CA GLU A 86 6.43 0.09 13.36
C GLU A 86 7.77 0.80 13.42
N LYS A 87 8.27 0.95 14.64
CA LYS A 87 9.59 1.55 14.86
C LYS A 87 10.55 0.53 15.40
#